data_f79dee5ca2f4a6a5345c70df98860c18
#
_entry.id   f79dee5ca2f4a6a5345c70df98860c18
#
_cell.length_a   1.000
_cell.length_b   1.000
_cell.length_c   1.000
_cell.angle_alpha   90.00
_cell.angle_beta   90.00
_cell.angle_gamma   90.00
#
_symmetry.space_group_name_H-M   'P 1'
#
loop_
_entity.id
_entity.type
_entity.pdbx_description
1 polymer ?
#
loop_
_entity_poly.entity_id
_entity_poly.type
_entity_poly.pdbx_seq_one_letter_code
_entity_poly.pdbx_strand_id
1 'polypeptide(L)'
;MKLWGGRFSKATDGLVDDFHSSISFDQRLYEQDITGSIAHATMLGEQGIIPKEDADAIVEGLRGILADAKAGKIQWMVDAEDIHMNVETILIQRIGDAGKRLHTGRSRNDQVALDCRMYAKLACADTIAMLEDLLDALLTHAKAHTDTIMPGYTHLQKAQPITLAHHLMAYVQMFLRDRTRFRAALASADVCPLGSGALAGTTYPLDRERVAELLGFSAISMNSLDGVSDRDFVLEYLSAASICMMHLSRFCEELILWSSAEFRFVEMDDGFATGSSIMPQKKNPDVAELIRGKTGRVYGDLMTLLTVMKGIPLAYNKDMQEDKECFFDARDTLVKGLTVFTAMLRSITFRTDVMRRGADGGFTNATDCADYLVKHGVPFRDAHRVVGQLVAHCLSENKALLDLSLEELRQFHPAFDADVFTEMSMEACVEKRRIPGAPAPDMVRQAIAAAEKQLAE
;
A
#
# COMPACT_ATOMS: atom_id res chain seq x y z
N MET A 1 -40.09 -10.81 2.34
CA MET A 1 -40.83 -10.88 1.01
C MET A 1 -39.95 -10.13 0.01
N LYS A 2 -39.54 -10.81 -1.08
CA LYS A 2 -38.64 -10.18 -2.06
C LYS A 2 -39.38 -9.10 -2.84
N LEU A 3 -38.77 -7.92 -2.99
CA LEU A 3 -39.38 -6.74 -3.63
C LEU A 3 -39.52 -6.89 -5.15
N TRP A 4 -38.93 -7.93 -5.78
CA TRP A 4 -38.93 -8.21 -7.24
C TRP A 4 -39.76 -9.42 -7.68
N GLY A 5 -40.57 -10.02 -6.79
CA GLY A 5 -41.25 -11.32 -7.03
C GLY A 5 -42.45 -11.36 -7.98
N GLY A 6 -42.90 -10.24 -8.58
CA GLY A 6 -44.18 -10.15 -9.25
C GLY A 6 -44.40 -11.05 -10.48
N ARG A 7 -43.37 -11.56 -11.16
CA ARG A 7 -43.43 -12.45 -12.32
C ARG A 7 -43.43 -13.93 -11.94
N PHE A 8 -42.91 -14.28 -10.76
CA PHE A 8 -42.62 -15.68 -10.41
C PHE A 8 -43.82 -16.34 -9.73
N SER A 9 -44.15 -17.55 -10.17
CA SER A 9 -45.27 -18.35 -9.65
C SER A 9 -44.88 -19.23 -8.44
N LYS A 10 -43.56 -19.30 -8.13
CA LYS A 10 -43.03 -20.08 -7.00
C LYS A 10 -42.07 -19.23 -6.18
N ALA A 11 -41.98 -19.49 -4.89
CA ALA A 11 -40.91 -18.94 -4.04
C ALA A 11 -39.55 -19.47 -4.48
N THR A 12 -38.51 -18.68 -4.25
CA THR A 12 -37.10 -19.12 -4.45
C THR A 12 -36.78 -20.27 -3.49
N ASP A 13 -36.01 -21.24 -3.94
CA ASP A 13 -35.51 -22.31 -3.09
C ASP A 13 -34.55 -21.74 -2.03
N GLY A 14 -34.64 -22.23 -0.80
CA GLY A 14 -33.79 -21.76 0.29
C GLY A 14 -32.28 -21.93 0.04
N LEU A 15 -31.88 -22.94 -0.73
CA LEU A 15 -30.47 -23.12 -1.13
C LEU A 15 -30.01 -22.01 -2.08
N VAL A 16 -30.90 -21.51 -2.94
CA VAL A 16 -30.60 -20.38 -3.85
C VAL A 16 -30.52 -19.07 -3.06
N ASP A 17 -31.38 -18.90 -2.05
CA ASP A 17 -31.38 -17.70 -1.22
C ASP A 17 -30.07 -17.58 -0.43
N ASP A 18 -29.59 -18.66 0.16
CA ASP A 18 -28.30 -18.72 0.86
C ASP A 18 -27.13 -18.50 -0.08
N PHE A 19 -27.11 -19.18 -1.23
CA PHE A 19 -26.03 -19.04 -2.24
C PHE A 19 -25.96 -17.64 -2.87
N HIS A 20 -27.08 -16.93 -3.00
CA HIS A 20 -27.12 -15.59 -3.59
C HIS A 20 -26.91 -14.45 -2.58
N SER A 21 -27.07 -14.73 -1.29
CA SER A 21 -26.95 -13.72 -0.25
C SER A 21 -25.53 -13.19 -0.15
N SER A 22 -25.39 -11.87 -0.16
CA SER A 22 -24.11 -11.16 0.01
C SER A 22 -24.02 -10.41 1.35
N ILE A 23 -25.08 -10.40 2.15
CA ILE A 23 -25.14 -9.62 3.41
C ILE A 23 -24.01 -9.95 4.38
N SER A 24 -23.48 -11.17 4.36
CA SER A 24 -22.38 -11.58 5.23
C SER A 24 -21.12 -10.72 5.06
N PHE A 25 -20.88 -10.18 3.88
CA PHE A 25 -19.73 -9.32 3.58
C PHE A 25 -20.13 -7.91 3.13
N ASP A 26 -21.22 -7.73 2.36
CA ASP A 26 -21.59 -6.40 1.83
C ASP A 26 -22.25 -5.48 2.88
N GLN A 27 -22.69 -6.00 4.03
CA GLN A 27 -23.08 -5.17 5.17
C GLN A 27 -22.02 -4.11 5.51
N ARG A 28 -20.77 -4.33 5.16
CA ARG A 28 -19.66 -3.38 5.30
C ARG A 28 -19.88 -2.07 4.55
N LEU A 29 -20.73 -2.08 3.52
CA LEU A 29 -21.06 -0.92 2.68
C LEU A 29 -22.27 -0.11 3.20
N TYR A 30 -22.80 -0.43 4.39
CA TYR A 30 -24.01 0.25 4.90
C TYR A 30 -23.89 1.77 4.93
N GLU A 31 -22.70 2.29 5.21
CA GLU A 31 -22.47 3.75 5.28
C GLU A 31 -22.49 4.38 3.89
N GLN A 32 -21.89 3.71 2.90
CA GLN A 32 -21.90 4.14 1.49
C GLN A 32 -23.31 4.08 0.92
N ASP A 33 -24.00 2.96 1.10
CA ASP A 33 -25.36 2.78 0.59
C ASP A 33 -26.36 3.81 1.15
N ILE A 34 -26.33 4.02 2.47
CA ILE A 34 -27.21 5.00 3.12
C ILE A 34 -26.89 6.42 2.67
N THR A 35 -25.61 6.78 2.58
CA THR A 35 -25.17 8.11 2.15
C THR A 35 -25.52 8.37 0.70
N GLY A 36 -25.30 7.38 -0.20
CA GLY A 36 -25.71 7.44 -1.59
C GLY A 36 -27.23 7.55 -1.75
N SER A 37 -27.98 6.82 -0.94
CA SER A 37 -29.45 6.88 -0.91
C SER A 37 -29.98 8.22 -0.42
N ILE A 38 -29.33 8.86 0.57
CA ILE A 38 -29.67 10.22 1.03
C ILE A 38 -29.49 11.22 -0.11
N ALA A 39 -28.36 11.18 -0.83
CA ALA A 39 -28.09 12.08 -1.94
C ALA A 39 -29.11 11.88 -3.08
N HIS A 40 -29.44 10.62 -3.39
CA HIS A 40 -30.45 10.28 -4.41
C HIS A 40 -31.84 10.82 -4.04
N ALA A 41 -32.31 10.57 -2.82
CA ALA A 41 -33.61 11.05 -2.36
C ALA A 41 -33.69 12.58 -2.32
N THR A 42 -32.61 13.25 -1.92
CA THR A 42 -32.49 14.72 -1.94
C THR A 42 -32.68 15.24 -3.36
N MET A 43 -31.96 14.70 -4.33
CA MET A 43 -32.08 15.07 -5.74
C MET A 43 -33.48 14.80 -6.30
N LEU A 44 -34.09 13.64 -5.98
CA LEU A 44 -35.46 13.32 -6.44
C LEU A 44 -36.48 14.38 -5.96
N GLY A 45 -36.34 14.84 -4.72
CA GLY A 45 -37.19 15.90 -4.17
C GLY A 45 -36.91 17.27 -4.78
N GLU A 46 -35.63 17.64 -4.98
CA GLU A 46 -35.21 18.89 -5.62
C GLU A 46 -35.71 18.97 -7.09
N GLN A 47 -35.70 17.86 -7.82
CA GLN A 47 -36.21 17.78 -9.21
C GLN A 47 -37.73 17.59 -9.32
N GLY A 48 -38.44 17.48 -8.19
CA GLY A 48 -39.89 17.27 -8.19
C GLY A 48 -40.32 15.91 -8.77
N ILE A 49 -39.42 14.93 -8.81
CA ILE A 49 -39.70 13.57 -9.29
C ILE A 49 -40.57 12.81 -8.30
N ILE A 50 -40.34 13.06 -7.01
CA ILE A 50 -41.19 12.61 -5.90
C ILE A 50 -41.65 13.82 -5.08
N PRO A 51 -42.76 13.72 -4.32
CA PRO A 51 -43.17 14.79 -3.42
C PRO A 51 -42.07 15.17 -2.44
N LYS A 52 -41.90 16.47 -2.20
CA LYS A 52 -40.82 16.96 -1.30
C LYS A 52 -40.97 16.41 0.11
N GLU A 53 -42.18 16.26 0.60
CA GLU A 53 -42.47 15.71 1.94
C GLU A 53 -42.00 14.26 2.04
N ASP A 54 -42.14 13.46 0.97
CA ASP A 54 -41.66 12.08 0.91
C ASP A 54 -40.14 12.03 0.86
N ALA A 55 -39.49 12.92 0.08
CA ALA A 55 -38.05 13.03 0.03
C ALA A 55 -37.47 13.40 1.40
N ASP A 56 -38.05 14.39 2.07
CA ASP A 56 -37.61 14.82 3.41
C ASP A 56 -37.78 13.66 4.43
N ALA A 57 -38.90 12.93 4.39
CA ALA A 57 -39.13 11.76 5.24
C ALA A 57 -38.13 10.62 4.98
N ILE A 58 -37.80 10.35 3.71
CA ILE A 58 -36.79 9.35 3.33
C ILE A 58 -35.41 9.74 3.88
N VAL A 59 -34.99 10.98 3.66
CA VAL A 59 -33.69 11.48 4.13
C VAL A 59 -33.58 11.36 5.65
N GLU A 60 -34.61 11.77 6.40
CA GLU A 60 -34.60 11.68 7.88
C GLU A 60 -34.64 10.21 8.34
N GLY A 61 -35.44 9.36 7.69
CA GLY A 61 -35.48 7.94 7.98
C GLY A 61 -34.12 7.25 7.76
N LEU A 62 -33.43 7.58 6.65
CA LEU A 62 -32.11 7.07 6.35
C LEU A 62 -31.04 7.55 7.35
N ARG A 63 -31.07 8.83 7.78
CA ARG A 63 -30.19 9.35 8.83
C ARG A 63 -30.37 8.59 10.14
N GLY A 64 -31.63 8.30 10.51
CA GLY A 64 -31.95 7.48 11.68
C GLY A 64 -31.42 6.05 11.56
N ILE A 65 -31.51 5.43 10.37
CA ILE A 65 -30.94 4.10 10.11
C ILE A 65 -29.40 4.14 10.23
N LEU A 66 -28.75 5.14 9.65
CA LEU A 66 -27.30 5.30 9.72
C LEU A 66 -26.81 5.45 11.17
N ALA A 67 -27.51 6.26 11.99
CA ALA A 67 -27.17 6.43 13.39
C ALA A 67 -27.31 5.12 14.18
N ASP A 68 -28.40 4.37 13.95
CA ASP A 68 -28.62 3.09 14.60
C ASP A 68 -27.63 2.01 14.14
N ALA A 69 -27.25 1.99 12.86
CA ALA A 69 -26.23 1.09 12.32
C ALA A 69 -24.85 1.37 12.97
N LYS A 70 -24.44 2.65 13.04
CA LYS A 70 -23.20 3.06 13.71
C LYS A 70 -23.20 2.71 15.21
N ALA A 71 -24.35 2.72 15.85
CA ALA A 71 -24.50 2.33 17.24
C ALA A 71 -24.64 0.80 17.46
N GLY A 72 -24.55 -0.01 16.38
CA GLY A 72 -24.68 -1.47 16.45
C GLY A 72 -26.07 -1.97 16.83
N LYS A 73 -27.12 -1.16 16.63
CA LYS A 73 -28.50 -1.48 16.98
C LYS A 73 -29.27 -2.19 15.89
N ILE A 74 -28.72 -2.25 14.66
CA ILE A 74 -29.37 -2.91 13.53
C ILE A 74 -28.86 -4.34 13.42
N GLN A 75 -29.79 -5.28 13.34
CA GLN A 75 -29.50 -6.65 12.94
C GLN A 75 -29.88 -6.80 11.47
N TRP A 76 -28.86 -7.07 10.64
CA TRP A 76 -29.07 -7.31 9.21
C TRP A 76 -29.71 -8.66 8.97
N MET A 77 -30.67 -8.71 8.05
CA MET A 77 -31.49 -9.88 7.74
C MET A 77 -30.93 -10.63 6.54
N VAL A 78 -30.60 -11.90 6.71
CA VAL A 78 -30.04 -12.76 5.63
C VAL A 78 -31.05 -12.98 4.49
N ASP A 79 -32.34 -13.09 4.83
CA ASP A 79 -33.42 -13.27 3.86
C ASP A 79 -33.74 -12.00 3.02
N ALA A 80 -33.12 -10.87 3.35
CA ALA A 80 -33.15 -9.65 2.55
C ALA A 80 -32.01 -9.58 1.52
N GLU A 81 -31.29 -10.67 1.27
CA GLU A 81 -30.27 -10.85 0.23
C GLU A 81 -29.00 -10.00 0.40
N ASP A 82 -29.09 -8.66 0.39
CA ASP A 82 -27.99 -7.71 0.39
C ASP A 82 -28.25 -6.52 1.34
N ILE A 83 -27.22 -5.69 1.54
CA ILE A 83 -27.32 -4.49 2.39
C ILE A 83 -28.36 -3.51 1.88
N HIS A 84 -28.49 -3.37 0.57
CA HIS A 84 -29.39 -2.42 -0.07
C HIS A 84 -30.87 -2.76 0.21
N MET A 85 -31.24 -4.03 0.06
CA MET A 85 -32.58 -4.50 0.38
C MET A 85 -32.87 -4.44 1.90
N ASN A 86 -31.86 -4.67 2.72
CA ASN A 86 -31.94 -4.48 4.15
C ASN A 86 -32.30 -3.03 4.51
N VAL A 87 -31.53 -2.06 3.99
CA VAL A 87 -31.75 -0.63 4.23
C VAL A 87 -33.14 -0.19 3.74
N GLU A 88 -33.53 -0.58 2.53
CA GLU A 88 -34.83 -0.25 1.94
C GLU A 88 -35.98 -0.85 2.76
N THR A 89 -35.87 -2.11 3.19
CA THR A 89 -36.88 -2.79 3.99
C THR A 89 -37.05 -2.11 5.34
N ILE A 90 -35.96 -1.79 6.03
CA ILE A 90 -36.00 -1.08 7.33
C ILE A 90 -36.60 0.32 7.16
N LEU A 91 -36.24 1.02 6.07
CA LEU A 91 -36.80 2.34 5.77
C LEU A 91 -38.32 2.27 5.60
N ILE A 92 -38.82 1.34 4.76
CA ILE A 92 -40.27 1.14 4.55
C ILE A 92 -40.98 0.80 5.87
N GLN A 93 -40.38 -0.01 6.74
CA GLN A 93 -40.94 -0.30 8.07
C GLN A 93 -41.06 0.95 8.95
N ARG A 94 -40.13 1.90 8.84
CA ARG A 94 -40.10 3.13 9.66
C ARG A 94 -41.04 4.21 9.16
N ILE A 95 -41.11 4.41 7.85
CA ILE A 95 -41.81 5.57 7.26
C ILE A 95 -42.96 5.20 6.32
N GLY A 96 -43.24 3.91 6.12
CA GLY A 96 -44.37 3.44 5.30
C GLY A 96 -44.21 3.71 3.81
N ASP A 97 -45.29 4.17 3.16
CA ASP A 97 -45.33 4.30 1.70
C ASP A 97 -44.33 5.31 1.11
N ALA A 98 -43.93 6.33 1.86
CA ALA A 98 -42.89 7.24 1.43
C ALA A 98 -41.58 6.49 1.13
N GLY A 99 -41.22 5.49 1.96
CA GLY A 99 -40.00 4.69 1.78
C GLY A 99 -39.98 3.92 0.48
N LYS A 100 -41.11 3.52 -0.06
CA LYS A 100 -41.21 2.81 -1.35
C LYS A 100 -40.80 3.67 -2.56
N ARG A 101 -40.69 4.98 -2.40
CA ARG A 101 -40.26 5.91 -3.47
C ARG A 101 -38.77 6.07 -3.58
N LEU A 102 -37.97 5.55 -2.62
CA LEU A 102 -36.52 5.65 -2.62
C LEU A 102 -35.90 5.07 -3.92
N HIS A 103 -36.47 3.98 -4.47
CA HIS A 103 -35.92 3.29 -5.64
C HIS A 103 -36.30 3.95 -6.97
N THR A 104 -37.06 5.08 -6.97
CA THR A 104 -37.45 5.79 -8.18
C THR A 104 -36.26 6.24 -9.01
N GLY A 105 -36.22 5.87 -10.29
CA GLY A 105 -35.15 6.27 -11.23
C GLY A 105 -33.78 5.65 -10.93
N ARG A 106 -33.69 4.60 -10.10
CA ARG A 106 -32.47 3.91 -9.73
C ARG A 106 -32.56 2.41 -10.02
N SER A 107 -31.43 1.78 -10.29
CA SER A 107 -31.26 0.33 -10.31
C SER A 107 -30.34 -0.14 -9.19
N ARG A 108 -30.43 -1.42 -8.83
CA ARG A 108 -29.43 -2.06 -7.97
C ARG A 108 -28.03 -1.95 -8.58
N ASN A 109 -27.92 -1.99 -9.92
CA ASN A 109 -26.64 -1.99 -10.62
C ASN A 109 -25.84 -0.69 -10.43
N ASP A 110 -26.46 0.49 -10.62
CA ASP A 110 -25.78 1.76 -10.39
C ASP A 110 -25.60 2.09 -8.91
N GLN A 111 -26.48 1.59 -8.04
CA GLN A 111 -26.35 1.68 -6.59
C GLN A 111 -25.12 0.94 -6.08
N VAL A 112 -24.95 -0.34 -6.45
CA VAL A 112 -23.78 -1.15 -6.05
C VAL A 112 -22.47 -0.55 -6.60
N ALA A 113 -22.49 -0.08 -7.87
CA ALA A 113 -21.32 0.58 -8.47
C ALA A 113 -20.93 1.85 -7.72
N LEU A 114 -21.92 2.66 -7.28
CA LEU A 114 -21.69 3.84 -6.44
C LEU A 114 -21.02 3.47 -5.12
N ASP A 115 -21.56 2.50 -4.40
CA ASP A 115 -21.07 2.10 -3.10
C ASP A 115 -19.64 1.56 -3.18
N CYS A 116 -19.33 0.76 -4.18
CA CYS A 116 -17.98 0.28 -4.44
C CYS A 116 -17.01 1.44 -4.71
N ARG A 117 -17.41 2.46 -5.49
CA ARG A 117 -16.57 3.65 -5.74
C ARG A 117 -16.37 4.49 -4.49
N MET A 118 -17.42 4.75 -3.71
CA MET A 118 -17.33 5.47 -2.46
C MET A 118 -16.39 4.75 -1.46
N TYR A 119 -16.51 3.43 -1.38
CA TYR A 119 -15.63 2.62 -0.55
C TYR A 119 -14.18 2.64 -1.06
N ALA A 120 -13.96 2.57 -2.37
CA ALA A 120 -12.62 2.65 -2.97
C ALA A 120 -11.97 4.02 -2.73
N LYS A 121 -12.73 5.12 -2.83
CA LYS A 121 -12.23 6.47 -2.46
C LYS A 121 -11.75 6.50 -1.01
N LEU A 122 -12.54 5.97 -0.08
CA LEU A 122 -12.17 5.88 1.33
C LEU A 122 -10.92 5.00 1.52
N ALA A 123 -10.90 3.81 0.92
CA ALA A 123 -9.77 2.89 1.03
C ALA A 123 -8.46 3.50 0.48
N CYS A 124 -8.52 4.22 -0.64
CA CYS A 124 -7.36 4.93 -1.18
C CYS A 124 -6.89 6.05 -0.24
N ALA A 125 -7.80 6.87 0.27
CA ALA A 125 -7.47 7.97 1.17
C ALA A 125 -6.82 7.46 2.48
N ASP A 126 -7.40 6.44 3.10
CA ASP A 126 -6.84 5.78 4.28
C ASP A 126 -5.43 5.23 4.02
N THR A 127 -5.24 4.55 2.88
CA THR A 127 -3.95 3.96 2.52
C THR A 127 -2.88 5.02 2.25
N ILE A 128 -3.26 6.13 1.61
CA ILE A 128 -2.36 7.28 1.38
C ILE A 128 -1.89 7.83 2.73
N ALA A 129 -2.81 8.07 3.68
CA ALA A 129 -2.46 8.57 5.01
C ALA A 129 -1.53 7.60 5.77
N MET A 130 -1.76 6.28 5.68
CA MET A 130 -0.87 5.27 6.29
C MET A 130 0.51 5.22 5.64
N LEU A 131 0.60 5.44 4.32
CA LEU A 131 1.89 5.54 3.63
C LEU A 131 2.65 6.80 4.02
N GLU A 132 1.96 7.91 4.22
CA GLU A 132 2.56 9.15 4.71
C GLU A 132 3.11 8.97 6.14
N ASP A 133 2.40 8.25 7.01
CA ASP A 133 2.86 7.90 8.35
C ASP A 133 4.10 6.97 8.33
N LEU A 134 4.15 5.99 7.43
CA LEU A 134 5.31 5.13 7.21
C LEU A 134 6.51 5.93 6.66
N LEU A 135 6.27 6.83 5.71
CA LEU A 135 7.31 7.70 5.15
C LEU A 135 7.90 8.63 6.20
N ASP A 136 7.08 9.19 7.10
CA ASP A 136 7.55 9.98 8.24
C ASP A 136 8.47 9.18 9.17
N ALA A 137 8.09 7.95 9.50
CA ALA A 137 8.92 7.04 10.30
C ALA A 137 10.27 6.75 9.63
N LEU A 138 10.26 6.47 8.33
CA LEU A 138 11.48 6.24 7.54
C LEU A 138 12.39 7.47 7.48
N LEU A 139 11.81 8.64 7.21
CA LEU A 139 12.56 9.90 7.16
C LEU A 139 13.16 10.27 8.52
N THR A 140 12.44 9.98 9.61
CA THR A 140 12.95 10.17 10.97
C THR A 140 14.22 9.33 11.21
N HIS A 141 14.22 8.06 10.86
CA HIS A 141 15.41 7.21 10.94
C HIS A 141 16.51 7.67 9.97
N ALA A 142 16.15 8.02 8.73
CA ALA A 142 17.13 8.48 7.75
C ALA A 142 17.88 9.73 8.24
N LYS A 143 17.16 10.71 8.81
CA LYS A 143 17.78 11.91 9.41
C LYS A 143 18.75 11.60 10.53
N ALA A 144 18.41 10.62 11.37
CA ALA A 144 19.24 10.23 12.52
C ALA A 144 20.52 9.46 12.11
N HIS A 145 20.56 8.93 10.88
CA HIS A 145 21.60 7.99 10.45
C HIS A 145 22.33 8.39 9.17
N THR A 146 22.40 9.70 8.85
CA THR A 146 23.08 10.20 7.64
C THR A 146 24.58 9.87 7.61
N ASP A 147 25.21 9.71 8.78
CA ASP A 147 26.62 9.44 8.93
C ASP A 147 26.92 8.00 9.43
N THR A 148 25.87 7.17 9.60
CA THR A 148 26.01 5.78 10.03
C THR A 148 26.44 4.91 8.86
N ILE A 149 27.72 4.53 8.84
CA ILE A 149 28.30 3.70 7.78
C ILE A 149 27.92 2.23 7.99
N MET A 150 27.50 1.57 6.91
CA MET A 150 27.21 0.14 6.84
C MET A 150 27.71 -0.45 5.52
N PRO A 151 27.90 -1.78 5.43
CA PRO A 151 28.17 -2.41 4.14
C PRO A 151 26.92 -2.41 3.25
N GLY A 152 27.06 -1.99 2.01
CA GLY A 152 26.09 -2.26 0.96
C GLY A 152 26.29 -3.67 0.39
N TYR A 153 25.23 -4.27 -0.10
CA TYR A 153 25.22 -5.66 -0.60
C TYR A 153 24.73 -5.75 -2.03
N THR A 154 25.37 -6.63 -2.80
CA THR A 154 24.86 -7.20 -4.02
C THR A 154 25.03 -8.71 -3.97
N HIS A 155 24.04 -9.50 -4.43
CA HIS A 155 24.08 -10.98 -4.34
C HIS A 155 24.25 -11.50 -2.90
N LEU A 156 23.80 -10.75 -1.89
CA LEU A 156 24.09 -10.97 -0.45
C LEU A 156 25.60 -11.03 -0.12
N GLN A 157 26.45 -10.51 -0.99
CA GLN A 157 27.86 -10.32 -0.74
C GLN A 157 28.15 -8.85 -0.43
N LYS A 158 29.05 -8.58 0.50
CA LYS A 158 29.52 -7.21 0.79
C LYS A 158 30.11 -6.59 -0.47
N ALA A 159 29.68 -5.39 -0.81
CA ALA A 159 30.08 -4.71 -2.03
C ALA A 159 30.86 -3.42 -1.70
N GLN A 160 30.18 -2.35 -1.37
CA GLN A 160 30.75 -1.04 -1.11
C GLN A 160 30.15 -0.43 0.15
N PRO A 161 30.86 0.45 0.88
CA PRO A 161 30.29 1.12 2.04
C PRO A 161 29.24 2.16 1.60
N ILE A 162 28.15 2.21 2.36
CA ILE A 162 27.06 3.18 2.20
C ILE A 162 26.69 3.72 3.59
N THR A 163 25.77 4.68 3.66
CA THR A 163 25.15 5.05 4.93
C THR A 163 23.81 4.32 5.13
N LEU A 164 23.41 4.10 6.38
CA LEU A 164 22.09 3.56 6.72
C LEU A 164 20.98 4.46 6.15
N ALA A 165 21.14 5.77 6.25
CA ALA A 165 20.19 6.71 5.66
C ALA A 165 20.04 6.51 4.15
N HIS A 166 21.15 6.31 3.41
CA HIS A 166 21.09 6.03 1.98
C HIS A 166 20.27 4.76 1.69
N HIS A 167 20.45 3.71 2.46
CA HIS A 167 19.69 2.48 2.33
C HIS A 167 18.20 2.70 2.61
N LEU A 168 17.84 3.39 3.71
CA LEU A 168 16.45 3.70 4.06
C LEU A 168 15.78 4.60 3.01
N MET A 169 16.52 5.54 2.42
CA MET A 169 16.01 6.39 1.34
C MET A 169 15.62 5.61 0.08
N ALA A 170 16.17 4.43 -0.15
CA ALA A 170 15.69 3.55 -1.23
C ALA A 170 14.25 3.10 -0.99
N TYR A 171 13.89 2.75 0.25
CA TYR A 171 12.51 2.43 0.63
C TYR A 171 11.60 3.67 0.61
N VAL A 172 12.10 4.83 1.03
CA VAL A 172 11.35 6.09 0.88
C VAL A 172 10.95 6.29 -0.59
N GLN A 173 11.86 6.09 -1.55
CA GLN A 173 11.53 6.20 -2.97
C GLN A 173 10.49 5.16 -3.44
N MET A 174 10.49 3.95 -2.89
CA MET A 174 9.49 2.94 -3.21
C MET A 174 8.09 3.35 -2.73
N PHE A 175 7.96 3.76 -1.47
CA PHE A 175 6.67 4.14 -0.88
C PHE A 175 6.13 5.48 -1.39
N LEU A 176 6.97 6.41 -1.81
CA LEU A 176 6.54 7.61 -2.56
C LEU A 176 5.87 7.23 -3.90
N ARG A 177 6.43 6.25 -4.62
CA ARG A 177 5.79 5.73 -5.83
C ARG A 177 4.49 4.99 -5.53
N ASP A 178 4.40 4.29 -4.39
CA ASP A 178 3.14 3.63 -3.98
C ASP A 178 2.07 4.67 -3.64
N ARG A 179 2.40 5.73 -2.90
CA ARG A 179 1.50 6.87 -2.66
C ARG A 179 0.93 7.43 -3.97
N THR A 180 1.78 7.59 -4.99
CA THR A 180 1.35 8.07 -6.31
C THR A 180 0.38 7.10 -6.98
N ARG A 181 0.59 5.78 -6.85
CA ARG A 181 -0.33 4.76 -7.38
C ARG A 181 -1.71 4.83 -6.72
N PHE A 182 -1.76 4.96 -5.39
CA PHE A 182 -3.05 5.09 -4.69
C PHE A 182 -3.74 6.41 -5.00
N ARG A 183 -3.02 7.50 -5.23
CA ARG A 183 -3.61 8.76 -5.74
C ARG A 183 -4.22 8.58 -7.14
N ALA A 184 -3.60 7.81 -8.02
CA ALA A 184 -4.14 7.49 -9.32
C ALA A 184 -5.41 6.62 -9.21
N ALA A 185 -5.39 5.57 -8.38
CA ALA A 185 -6.57 4.74 -8.11
C ALA A 185 -7.72 5.55 -7.48
N LEU A 186 -7.41 6.51 -6.59
CA LEU A 186 -8.39 7.44 -6.04
C LEU A 186 -9.04 8.27 -7.15
N ALA A 187 -8.26 8.81 -8.07
CA ALA A 187 -8.78 9.61 -9.19
C ALA A 187 -9.69 8.78 -10.12
N SER A 188 -9.35 7.52 -10.37
CA SER A 188 -10.19 6.60 -11.15
C SER A 188 -11.50 6.25 -10.43
N ALA A 189 -11.49 6.14 -9.11
CA ALA A 189 -12.68 5.92 -8.31
C ALA A 189 -13.60 7.15 -8.23
N ASP A 190 -13.06 8.36 -8.47
CA ASP A 190 -13.74 9.64 -8.24
C ASP A 190 -14.68 10.07 -9.37
N VAL A 191 -15.46 9.12 -9.88
CA VAL A 191 -16.47 9.30 -10.95
C VAL A 191 -17.80 8.71 -10.49
N CYS A 192 -18.84 9.52 -10.36
CA CYS A 192 -20.16 9.11 -9.90
C CYS A 192 -20.93 8.31 -10.97
N PRO A 193 -21.32 7.05 -10.74
CA PRO A 193 -22.07 6.24 -11.68
C PRO A 193 -23.60 6.39 -11.53
N LEU A 194 -24.08 6.96 -10.40
CA LEU A 194 -25.51 6.99 -10.08
C LEU A 194 -26.30 7.76 -11.13
N GLY A 195 -27.48 7.22 -11.49
CA GLY A 195 -28.29 7.66 -12.62
C GLY A 195 -28.02 6.90 -13.92
N SER A 196 -27.05 5.97 -13.91
CA SER A 196 -26.84 5.03 -15.03
C SER A 196 -27.98 4.00 -15.15
N GLY A 197 -28.80 3.84 -14.09
CA GLY A 197 -29.81 2.84 -14.02
C GLY A 197 -29.28 1.42 -14.12
N ALA A 198 -30.03 0.51 -14.76
CA ALA A 198 -29.53 -0.85 -14.96
C ALA A 198 -28.35 -0.92 -15.97
N LEU A 199 -28.43 -0.09 -17.03
CA LEU A 199 -27.44 0.04 -18.11
C LEU A 199 -27.72 1.17 -19.11
N ALA A 200 -28.97 1.69 -19.15
CA ALA A 200 -29.44 2.60 -20.20
C ALA A 200 -29.96 3.94 -19.65
N GLY A 201 -29.53 4.28 -18.42
CA GLY A 201 -30.08 5.45 -17.74
C GLY A 201 -31.53 5.27 -17.32
N THR A 202 -32.30 6.36 -17.31
CA THR A 202 -33.70 6.38 -16.90
C THR A 202 -34.46 7.43 -17.70
N THR A 203 -35.79 7.32 -17.73
CA THR A 203 -36.71 8.30 -18.36
C THR A 203 -37.01 9.49 -17.44
N TYR A 204 -36.56 9.47 -16.19
CA TYR A 204 -36.72 10.58 -15.25
C TYR A 204 -35.63 11.65 -15.48
N PRO A 205 -35.95 12.93 -15.30
CA PRO A 205 -34.95 14.02 -15.40
C PRO A 205 -34.07 14.09 -14.15
N LEU A 206 -33.23 13.06 -13.95
CA LEU A 206 -32.31 13.04 -12.83
C LEU A 206 -31.21 14.09 -13.01
N ASP A 207 -30.88 14.79 -11.94
CA ASP A 207 -29.71 15.67 -11.86
C ASP A 207 -28.51 14.89 -11.31
N ARG A 208 -27.76 14.26 -12.21
CA ARG A 208 -26.57 13.44 -11.87
C ARG A 208 -25.43 14.28 -11.34
N GLU A 209 -25.29 15.51 -11.83
CA GLU A 209 -24.24 16.43 -11.38
C GLU A 209 -24.50 16.85 -9.93
N ARG A 210 -25.78 17.13 -9.58
CA ARG A 210 -26.16 17.40 -8.21
C ARG A 210 -25.88 16.25 -7.25
N VAL A 211 -26.13 15.02 -7.67
CA VAL A 211 -25.78 13.83 -6.87
C VAL A 211 -24.26 13.71 -6.69
N ALA A 212 -23.50 13.92 -7.75
CA ALA A 212 -22.03 13.91 -7.66
C ALA A 212 -21.50 14.96 -6.69
N GLU A 213 -22.05 16.19 -6.74
CA GLU A 213 -21.73 17.28 -5.79
C GLU A 213 -22.03 16.89 -4.34
N LEU A 214 -23.23 16.36 -4.07
CA LEU A 214 -23.66 15.94 -2.73
C LEU A 214 -22.77 14.84 -2.14
N LEU A 215 -22.19 13.99 -2.99
CA LEU A 215 -21.33 12.87 -2.60
C LEU A 215 -19.83 13.18 -2.72
N GLY A 216 -19.47 14.38 -3.15
CA GLY A 216 -18.07 14.81 -3.30
C GLY A 216 -17.32 14.04 -4.38
N PHE A 217 -17.97 13.74 -5.51
CA PHE A 217 -17.33 13.23 -6.72
C PHE A 217 -16.93 14.37 -7.65
N SER A 218 -15.79 14.23 -8.32
CA SER A 218 -15.27 15.24 -9.25
C SER A 218 -15.92 15.19 -10.64
N ALA A 219 -16.55 14.07 -10.99
CA ALA A 219 -17.16 13.86 -12.30
C ALA A 219 -18.33 12.86 -12.23
N ILE A 220 -19.10 12.77 -13.34
CA ILE A 220 -20.10 11.73 -13.56
C ILE A 220 -19.63 10.78 -14.67
N SER A 221 -20.07 9.50 -14.64
CA SER A 221 -19.78 8.56 -15.72
C SER A 221 -20.53 8.96 -16.99
N MET A 222 -19.80 9.02 -18.13
CA MET A 222 -20.32 9.54 -19.42
C MET A 222 -20.98 8.45 -20.28
N ASN A 223 -20.95 7.20 -19.81
CA ASN A 223 -21.66 6.10 -20.45
C ASN A 223 -22.31 5.24 -19.37
N SER A 224 -23.64 5.06 -19.45
CA SER A 224 -24.42 4.37 -18.42
C SER A 224 -24.16 2.86 -18.38
N LEU A 225 -23.75 2.28 -19.50
CA LEU A 225 -23.45 0.85 -19.59
C LEU A 225 -22.08 0.55 -18.97
N ASP A 226 -21.09 1.40 -19.20
CA ASP A 226 -19.78 1.38 -18.57
C ASP A 226 -19.88 1.70 -17.06
N GLY A 227 -20.65 2.71 -16.69
CA GLY A 227 -20.79 3.16 -15.30
C GLY A 227 -21.28 2.09 -14.32
N VAL A 228 -22.03 1.09 -14.78
CA VAL A 228 -22.46 -0.06 -13.94
C VAL A 228 -21.55 -1.28 -14.10
N SER A 229 -20.72 -1.33 -15.13
CA SER A 229 -19.86 -2.46 -15.47
C SER A 229 -18.41 -2.29 -14.97
N ASP A 230 -17.92 -1.07 -14.90
CA ASP A 230 -16.53 -0.77 -14.58
C ASP A 230 -16.14 -1.22 -13.18
N ARG A 231 -14.99 -1.91 -13.10
CA ARG A 231 -14.28 -2.26 -11.87
C ARG A 231 -12.79 -1.96 -11.97
N ASP A 232 -12.36 -1.17 -12.95
CA ASP A 232 -10.96 -0.80 -13.14
C ASP A 232 -10.41 -0.10 -11.90
N PHE A 233 -11.19 0.76 -11.27
CA PHE A 233 -10.81 1.45 -10.04
C PHE A 233 -10.50 0.51 -8.86
N VAL A 234 -11.16 -0.67 -8.78
CA VAL A 234 -10.84 -1.72 -7.80
C VAL A 234 -9.58 -2.46 -8.21
N LEU A 235 -9.44 -2.81 -9.50
CA LEU A 235 -8.23 -3.45 -10.05
C LEU A 235 -6.99 -2.57 -9.87
N GLU A 236 -7.12 -1.27 -10.05
CA GLU A 236 -6.04 -0.30 -9.80
C GLU A 236 -5.65 -0.25 -8.33
N TYR A 237 -6.64 -0.23 -7.40
CA TYR A 237 -6.37 -0.35 -5.97
C TYR A 237 -5.62 -1.65 -5.64
N LEU A 238 -6.12 -2.80 -6.10
CA LEU A 238 -5.53 -4.12 -5.86
C LEU A 238 -4.12 -4.22 -6.46
N SER A 239 -3.90 -3.63 -7.63
CA SER A 239 -2.58 -3.55 -8.26
C SER A 239 -1.61 -2.71 -7.44
N ALA A 240 -2.04 -1.53 -6.98
CA ALA A 240 -1.27 -0.67 -6.10
C ALA A 240 -0.94 -1.37 -4.76
N ALA A 241 -1.94 -2.03 -4.16
CA ALA A 241 -1.79 -2.81 -2.94
C ALA A 241 -0.80 -3.97 -3.10
N SER A 242 -0.86 -4.68 -4.21
CA SER A 242 0.08 -5.77 -4.54
C SER A 242 1.53 -5.28 -4.64
N ILE A 243 1.75 -4.14 -5.30
CA ILE A 243 3.09 -3.54 -5.42
C ILE A 243 3.58 -3.03 -4.05
N CYS A 244 2.72 -2.38 -3.28
CA CYS A 244 3.04 -1.91 -1.93
C CYS A 244 3.43 -3.07 -1.00
N MET A 245 2.65 -4.15 -1.00
CA MET A 245 2.97 -5.36 -0.22
C MET A 245 4.28 -6.01 -0.67
N MET A 246 4.62 -5.96 -1.95
CA MET A 246 5.93 -6.41 -2.45
C MET A 246 7.08 -5.56 -1.87
N HIS A 247 6.91 -4.24 -1.80
CA HIS A 247 7.91 -3.36 -1.19
C HIS A 247 8.06 -3.63 0.31
N LEU A 248 6.94 -3.79 1.03
CA LEU A 248 6.94 -4.21 2.43
C LEU A 248 7.62 -5.56 2.63
N SER A 249 7.33 -6.54 1.77
CA SER A 249 7.93 -7.88 1.81
C SER A 249 9.45 -7.82 1.67
N ARG A 250 9.96 -7.01 0.73
CA ARG A 250 11.41 -6.80 0.54
C ARG A 250 12.05 -6.18 1.79
N PHE A 251 11.42 -5.18 2.38
CA PHE A 251 11.95 -4.56 3.58
C PHE A 251 11.91 -5.52 4.78
N CYS A 252 10.82 -6.27 4.92
CA CYS A 252 10.72 -7.33 5.93
C CYS A 252 11.84 -8.37 5.79
N GLU A 253 12.16 -8.80 4.57
CA GLU A 253 13.27 -9.73 4.31
C GLU A 253 14.60 -9.17 4.84
N GLU A 254 14.91 -7.91 4.54
CA GLU A 254 16.14 -7.29 5.06
C GLU A 254 16.13 -7.17 6.59
N LEU A 255 15.00 -6.79 7.20
CA LEU A 255 14.89 -6.74 8.67
C LEU A 255 15.06 -8.12 9.31
N ILE A 256 14.54 -9.18 8.69
CA ILE A 256 14.74 -10.57 9.14
C ILE A 256 16.21 -10.94 9.06
N LEU A 257 16.88 -10.67 7.95
CA LEU A 257 18.32 -10.89 7.81
C LEU A 257 19.10 -10.07 8.84
N TRP A 258 18.79 -8.79 8.98
CA TRP A 258 19.51 -7.87 9.88
C TRP A 258 19.29 -8.18 11.36
N SER A 259 18.19 -8.82 11.73
CA SER A 259 17.95 -9.27 13.11
C SER A 259 18.60 -10.61 13.44
N SER A 260 19.09 -11.35 12.44
CA SER A 260 19.74 -12.66 12.64
C SER A 260 21.05 -12.55 13.44
N ALA A 261 21.47 -13.66 14.03
CA ALA A 261 22.72 -13.75 14.78
C ALA A 261 23.96 -13.47 13.92
N GLU A 262 23.87 -13.68 12.62
CA GLU A 262 24.94 -13.48 11.63
C GLU A 262 25.12 -12.01 11.30
N PHE A 263 24.02 -11.24 11.12
CA PHE A 263 24.08 -9.80 10.78
C PHE A 263 24.09 -8.91 12.02
N ARG A 264 23.13 -9.05 12.91
CA ARG A 264 22.96 -8.24 14.13
C ARG A 264 22.91 -6.73 13.89
N PHE A 265 22.44 -6.30 12.74
CA PHE A 265 22.35 -4.87 12.39
C PHE A 265 21.19 -4.17 13.06
N VAL A 266 20.15 -4.92 13.42
CA VAL A 266 18.97 -4.42 14.12
C VAL A 266 18.64 -5.26 15.34
N GLU A 267 18.04 -4.60 16.33
CA GLU A 267 17.37 -5.22 17.46
C GLU A 267 15.89 -4.91 17.37
N MET A 268 15.06 -5.95 17.24
CA MET A 268 13.60 -5.80 17.27
C MET A 268 13.16 -5.48 18.70
N ASP A 269 12.21 -4.58 18.85
CA ASP A 269 11.55 -4.35 20.14
C ASP A 269 10.81 -5.62 20.62
N ASP A 270 10.78 -5.85 21.92
CA ASP A 270 10.13 -7.03 22.51
C ASP A 270 8.62 -7.07 22.23
N GLY A 271 7.99 -5.91 22.05
CA GLY A 271 6.58 -5.81 21.68
C GLY A 271 6.27 -6.26 20.24
N PHE A 272 7.28 -6.39 19.38
CA PHE A 272 7.16 -6.80 17.97
C PHE A 272 7.94 -8.07 17.63
N ALA A 273 8.29 -8.86 18.63
CA ALA A 273 9.00 -10.12 18.50
C ALA A 273 8.33 -11.18 19.35
N THR A 274 8.55 -12.45 19.06
CA THR A 274 8.11 -13.55 19.90
C THR A 274 9.27 -14.42 20.38
N GLY A 275 9.06 -15.10 21.48
CA GLY A 275 10.03 -16.05 22.02
C GLY A 275 9.75 -17.49 21.55
N SER A 276 10.48 -18.41 22.14
CA SER A 276 10.26 -19.85 21.96
C SER A 276 9.87 -20.49 23.30
N SER A 277 8.90 -21.40 23.27
CA SER A 277 8.48 -22.15 24.46
C SER A 277 9.56 -23.12 24.99
N ILE A 278 10.55 -23.44 24.17
CA ILE A 278 11.61 -24.41 24.50
C ILE A 278 13.02 -23.78 24.51
N MET A 279 13.22 -22.67 23.80
CA MET A 279 14.52 -22.02 23.67
C MET A 279 14.46 -20.60 24.26
N PRO A 280 14.88 -20.42 25.54
CA PRO A 280 14.66 -19.14 26.24
C PRO A 280 15.47 -17.96 25.67
N GLN A 281 16.51 -18.22 24.88
CA GLN A 281 17.35 -17.20 24.24
C GLN A 281 16.79 -16.73 22.88
N LYS A 282 15.76 -17.41 22.33
CA LYS A 282 15.28 -17.17 20.96
C LYS A 282 14.31 -15.99 20.91
N LYS A 283 14.54 -15.09 19.97
CA LYS A 283 13.70 -13.95 19.65
C LYS A 283 13.43 -13.94 18.14
N ASN A 284 12.18 -14.07 17.75
CA ASN A 284 11.77 -14.24 16.35
C ASN A 284 11.20 -12.92 15.77
N PRO A 285 11.52 -12.58 14.53
CA PRO A 285 10.96 -11.42 13.84
C PRO A 285 9.59 -11.72 13.20
N ASP A 286 8.66 -12.32 13.96
CA ASP A 286 7.40 -12.87 13.42
C ASP A 286 6.53 -11.83 12.68
N VAL A 287 6.55 -10.58 13.10
CA VAL A 287 5.82 -9.50 12.43
C VAL A 287 6.31 -9.34 11.00
N ALA A 288 7.62 -9.25 10.80
CA ALA A 288 8.21 -9.13 9.46
C ALA A 288 7.94 -10.40 8.62
N GLU A 289 8.07 -11.59 9.21
CA GLU A 289 7.78 -12.86 8.53
C GLU A 289 6.33 -12.94 8.07
N LEU A 290 5.38 -12.57 8.94
CA LEU A 290 3.95 -12.64 8.64
C LEU A 290 3.54 -11.62 7.57
N ILE A 291 4.09 -10.40 7.58
CA ILE A 291 3.85 -9.40 6.52
C ILE A 291 4.37 -9.94 5.18
N ARG A 292 5.59 -10.49 5.16
CA ARG A 292 6.16 -11.15 3.98
C ARG A 292 5.25 -12.27 3.45
N GLY A 293 4.72 -13.11 4.32
CA GLY A 293 3.79 -14.19 3.96
C GLY A 293 2.45 -13.69 3.42
N LYS A 294 1.88 -12.64 4.03
CA LYS A 294 0.59 -12.06 3.63
C LYS A 294 0.61 -11.38 2.24
N THR A 295 1.77 -11.08 1.69
CA THR A 295 1.91 -10.52 0.35
C THR A 295 1.26 -11.41 -0.71
N GLY A 296 1.43 -12.73 -0.61
CA GLY A 296 0.81 -13.70 -1.53
C GLY A 296 -0.71 -13.69 -1.49
N ARG A 297 -1.32 -13.35 -0.34
CA ARG A 297 -2.77 -13.22 -0.20
C ARG A 297 -3.30 -12.07 -1.06
N VAL A 298 -2.70 -10.88 -0.96
CA VAL A 298 -3.09 -9.71 -1.76
C VAL A 298 -2.89 -9.93 -3.27
N TYR A 299 -1.85 -10.70 -3.66
CA TYR A 299 -1.70 -11.13 -5.06
C TYR A 299 -2.84 -12.03 -5.51
N GLY A 300 -3.31 -12.96 -4.65
CA GLY A 300 -4.47 -13.79 -4.91
C GLY A 300 -5.72 -12.98 -5.16
N ASP A 301 -5.95 -11.93 -4.36
CA ASP A 301 -7.11 -11.05 -4.48
C ASP A 301 -7.14 -10.30 -5.83
N LEU A 302 -5.99 -9.75 -6.25
CA LEU A 302 -5.86 -9.14 -7.57
C LEU A 302 -6.15 -10.13 -8.70
N MET A 303 -5.59 -11.34 -8.61
CA MET A 303 -5.82 -12.39 -9.62
C MET A 303 -7.27 -12.86 -9.64
N THR A 304 -7.94 -12.89 -8.49
CA THR A 304 -9.36 -13.21 -8.39
C THR A 304 -10.20 -12.24 -9.21
N LEU A 305 -10.05 -10.92 -8.96
CA LEU A 305 -10.86 -9.93 -9.67
C LEU A 305 -10.51 -9.85 -11.17
N LEU A 306 -9.25 -9.93 -11.56
CA LEU A 306 -8.85 -10.02 -12.96
C LEU A 306 -9.52 -11.23 -13.65
N THR A 307 -9.62 -12.36 -12.94
CA THR A 307 -10.24 -13.58 -13.45
C THR A 307 -11.75 -13.44 -13.58
N VAL A 308 -12.42 -12.82 -12.61
CA VAL A 308 -13.85 -12.53 -12.66
C VAL A 308 -14.16 -11.66 -13.86
N MET A 309 -13.44 -10.55 -14.04
CA MET A 309 -13.75 -9.55 -15.07
C MET A 309 -13.42 -9.98 -16.50
N LYS A 310 -12.43 -10.86 -16.71
CA LYS A 310 -11.85 -11.18 -18.04
C LYS A 310 -12.83 -11.67 -19.13
N GLY A 311 -13.98 -12.19 -18.78
CA GLY A 311 -14.82 -12.90 -19.75
C GLY A 311 -16.31 -12.61 -19.63
N ILE A 312 -16.72 -11.70 -18.74
CA ILE A 312 -18.12 -11.32 -18.59
C ILE A 312 -18.52 -10.26 -19.63
N PRO A 313 -19.75 -10.28 -20.16
CA PRO A 313 -20.26 -9.24 -21.05
C PRO A 313 -20.49 -7.93 -20.27
N LEU A 314 -20.71 -6.83 -21.02
CA LEU A 314 -20.98 -5.51 -20.45
C LEU A 314 -22.24 -5.47 -19.59
N ALA A 315 -22.44 -4.37 -18.91
CA ALA A 315 -23.39 -4.13 -17.83
C ALA A 315 -23.08 -4.98 -16.59
N TYR A 316 -24.08 -5.58 -15.97
CA TYR A 316 -23.90 -6.32 -14.73
C TYR A 316 -24.22 -7.80 -14.92
N ASN A 317 -23.37 -8.66 -14.41
CA ASN A 317 -23.57 -10.10 -14.24
C ASN A 317 -23.32 -10.46 -12.77
N LYS A 318 -23.97 -11.51 -12.28
CA LYS A 318 -23.89 -11.91 -10.88
C LYS A 318 -22.45 -12.27 -10.45
N ASP A 319 -21.57 -12.64 -11.39
CA ASP A 319 -20.12 -12.81 -11.21
C ASP A 319 -19.47 -11.62 -10.49
N MET A 320 -19.95 -10.42 -10.78
CA MET A 320 -19.43 -9.18 -10.16
C MET A 320 -19.73 -9.06 -8.66
N GLN A 321 -20.51 -9.97 -8.06
CA GLN A 321 -20.66 -10.03 -6.62
C GLN A 321 -19.34 -10.40 -5.93
N GLU A 322 -18.49 -11.17 -6.62
CA GLU A 322 -17.16 -11.60 -6.16
C GLU A 322 -16.12 -10.46 -6.09
N ASP A 323 -16.45 -9.26 -6.59
CA ASP A 323 -15.56 -8.09 -6.56
C ASP A 323 -15.26 -7.59 -5.14
N LYS A 324 -16.21 -7.80 -4.21
CA LYS A 324 -16.15 -7.21 -2.86
C LYS A 324 -15.26 -7.96 -1.91
N GLU A 325 -15.33 -9.30 -1.86
CA GLU A 325 -14.59 -10.09 -0.89
C GLU A 325 -13.09 -9.96 -1.11
N CYS A 326 -12.60 -10.09 -2.34
CA CYS A 326 -11.20 -9.89 -2.65
C CYS A 326 -10.73 -8.45 -2.38
N PHE A 327 -11.57 -7.44 -2.64
CA PHE A 327 -11.25 -6.05 -2.34
C PHE A 327 -11.15 -5.80 -0.84
N PHE A 328 -12.11 -6.27 -0.07
CA PHE A 328 -12.13 -6.10 1.38
C PHE A 328 -10.96 -6.82 2.05
N ASP A 329 -10.65 -8.02 1.59
CA ASP A 329 -9.56 -8.83 2.13
C ASP A 329 -8.19 -8.19 1.87
N ALA A 330 -7.95 -7.75 0.63
CA ALA A 330 -6.72 -7.04 0.26
C ALA A 330 -6.55 -5.75 1.07
N ARG A 331 -7.63 -4.93 1.20
CA ARG A 331 -7.60 -3.71 2.00
C ARG A 331 -7.26 -4.01 3.46
N ASP A 332 -7.96 -4.96 4.08
CA ASP A 332 -7.74 -5.29 5.49
C ASP A 332 -6.34 -5.83 5.75
N THR A 333 -5.83 -6.62 4.81
CA THR A 333 -4.47 -7.17 4.88
C THR A 333 -3.43 -6.06 4.76
N LEU A 334 -3.59 -5.14 3.79
CA LEU A 334 -2.68 -4.01 3.59
C LEU A 334 -2.71 -3.05 4.78
N VAL A 335 -3.89 -2.66 5.26
CA VAL A 335 -4.06 -1.75 6.41
C VAL A 335 -3.38 -2.31 7.66
N LYS A 336 -3.64 -3.59 7.99
CA LYS A 336 -2.98 -4.26 9.13
C LYS A 336 -1.46 -4.33 8.92
N GLY A 337 -1.02 -4.64 7.71
CA GLY A 337 0.40 -4.70 7.35
C GLY A 337 1.10 -3.37 7.57
N LEU A 338 0.58 -2.28 6.99
CA LEU A 338 1.14 -0.93 7.12
C LEU A 338 1.15 -0.47 8.58
N THR A 339 0.03 -0.63 9.29
CA THR A 339 -0.09 -0.20 10.69
C THR A 339 0.95 -0.87 11.58
N VAL A 340 1.03 -2.20 11.52
CA VAL A 340 1.95 -2.96 12.39
C VAL A 340 3.40 -2.73 11.96
N PHE A 341 3.69 -2.66 10.65
CA PHE A 341 5.03 -2.41 10.14
C PHE A 341 5.56 -1.04 10.58
N THR A 342 4.75 0.01 10.45
CA THR A 342 5.13 1.38 10.84
C THR A 342 5.42 1.46 12.34
N ALA A 343 4.59 0.84 13.18
CA ALA A 343 4.80 0.78 14.61
C ALA A 343 6.08 0.01 14.98
N MET A 344 6.33 -1.14 14.35
CA MET A 344 7.56 -1.92 14.51
C MET A 344 8.79 -1.10 14.08
N LEU A 345 8.73 -0.44 12.92
CA LEU A 345 9.85 0.38 12.42
C LEU A 345 10.21 1.51 13.37
N ARG A 346 9.22 2.18 13.99
CA ARG A 346 9.47 3.25 14.97
C ARG A 346 10.16 2.76 16.24
N SER A 347 10.01 1.50 16.60
CA SER A 347 10.59 0.91 17.82
C SER A 347 11.91 0.19 17.61
N ILE A 348 12.33 -0.03 16.36
CA ILE A 348 13.52 -0.78 16.02
C ILE A 348 14.80 -0.03 16.46
N THR A 349 15.78 -0.76 16.97
CA THR A 349 17.10 -0.22 17.30
C THR A 349 18.14 -0.65 16.27
N PHE A 350 18.80 0.32 15.63
CA PHE A 350 19.90 0.07 14.70
C PHE A 350 21.22 -0.03 15.46
N ARG A 351 21.94 -1.13 15.25
CA ARG A 351 23.22 -1.44 15.88
C ARG A 351 24.36 -0.85 15.05
N THR A 352 24.54 0.46 15.18
CA THR A 352 25.49 1.25 14.36
C THR A 352 26.94 0.78 14.50
N ASP A 353 27.34 0.31 15.69
CA ASP A 353 28.65 -0.27 15.96
C ASP A 353 28.88 -1.58 15.18
N VAL A 354 27.85 -2.42 15.05
CA VAL A 354 27.92 -3.67 14.30
C VAL A 354 27.94 -3.40 12.79
N MET A 355 27.12 -2.45 12.33
CA MET A 355 27.11 -2.00 10.93
C MET A 355 28.49 -1.48 10.51
N ARG A 356 29.12 -0.65 11.36
CA ARG A 356 30.48 -0.13 11.09
C ARG A 356 31.49 -1.26 10.96
N ARG A 357 31.56 -2.16 11.92
CA ARG A 357 32.45 -3.34 11.86
C ARG A 357 32.15 -4.20 10.62
N GLY A 358 30.88 -4.28 10.23
CA GLY A 358 30.48 -4.95 9.00
C GLY A 358 31.09 -4.32 7.76
N ALA A 359 31.16 -2.98 7.71
CA ALA A 359 31.75 -2.24 6.60
C ALA A 359 33.27 -2.36 6.54
N ASP A 360 33.94 -2.36 7.70
CA ASP A 360 35.40 -2.49 7.78
C ASP A 360 35.92 -3.84 7.26
N GLY A 361 35.06 -4.88 7.22
CA GLY A 361 35.42 -6.22 6.74
C GLY A 361 34.98 -6.49 5.30
N GLY A 362 35.69 -7.41 4.60
CA GLY A 362 35.30 -7.90 3.28
C GLY A 362 35.72 -7.01 2.12
N PHE A 363 36.76 -6.21 2.30
CA PHE A 363 37.38 -5.39 1.25
C PHE A 363 36.41 -4.42 0.55
N THR A 364 35.46 -3.86 1.30
CA THR A 364 34.43 -2.94 0.76
C THR A 364 35.03 -1.67 0.13
N ASN A 365 36.29 -1.32 0.49
CA ASN A 365 37.09 -0.21 -0.02
C ASN A 365 38.02 -0.59 -1.20
N ALA A 366 37.97 -1.82 -1.71
CA ALA A 366 38.85 -2.24 -2.79
C ALA A 366 38.64 -1.44 -4.10
N THR A 367 37.40 -1.05 -4.39
CA THR A 367 37.11 -0.16 -5.54
C THR A 367 37.77 1.19 -5.36
N ASP A 368 37.74 1.76 -4.16
CA ASP A 368 38.34 3.06 -3.84
C ASP A 368 39.88 3.00 -3.96
N CYS A 369 40.49 1.85 -3.60
CA CYS A 369 41.90 1.56 -3.83
C CYS A 369 42.26 1.54 -5.33
N ALA A 370 41.41 0.93 -6.16
CA ALA A 370 41.61 0.92 -7.61
C ALA A 370 41.46 2.33 -8.21
N ASP A 371 40.43 3.07 -7.78
CA ASP A 371 40.21 4.45 -8.20
C ASP A 371 41.36 5.39 -7.76
N TYR A 372 41.96 5.13 -6.60
CA TYR A 372 43.18 5.84 -6.16
C TYR A 372 44.29 5.69 -7.21
N LEU A 373 44.61 4.45 -7.62
CA LEU A 373 45.63 4.20 -8.63
C LEU A 373 45.31 4.85 -9.98
N VAL A 374 44.03 4.82 -10.38
CA VAL A 374 43.57 5.48 -11.63
C VAL A 374 43.82 6.98 -11.57
N LYS A 375 43.54 7.65 -10.45
CA LYS A 375 43.80 9.07 -10.24
C LYS A 375 45.31 9.40 -10.28
N HIS A 376 46.15 8.41 -10.00
CA HIS A 376 47.63 8.50 -10.09
C HIS A 376 48.16 8.01 -11.45
N GLY A 377 47.31 7.96 -12.49
CA GLY A 377 47.72 7.70 -13.88
C GLY A 377 47.80 6.23 -14.27
N VAL A 378 47.39 5.31 -13.43
CA VAL A 378 47.36 3.86 -13.75
C VAL A 378 46.09 3.56 -14.54
N PRO A 379 46.17 2.89 -15.72
CA PRO A 379 44.98 2.49 -16.45
C PRO A 379 44.04 1.62 -15.60
N PHE A 380 42.71 1.83 -15.71
CA PHE A 380 41.72 1.14 -14.85
C PHE A 380 41.87 -0.39 -14.81
N ARG A 381 42.14 -1.04 -15.98
CA ARG A 381 42.32 -2.49 -16.02
C ARG A 381 43.54 -2.98 -15.23
N ASP A 382 44.62 -2.21 -15.26
CA ASP A 382 45.82 -2.49 -14.47
C ASP A 382 45.60 -2.23 -12.99
N ALA A 383 44.99 -1.10 -12.64
CA ALA A 383 44.62 -0.80 -11.29
C ALA A 383 43.72 -1.90 -10.67
N HIS A 384 42.69 -2.35 -11.40
CA HIS A 384 41.82 -3.45 -10.97
C HIS A 384 42.61 -4.76 -10.76
N ARG A 385 43.53 -5.10 -11.66
CA ARG A 385 44.38 -6.29 -11.54
C ARG A 385 45.29 -6.20 -10.31
N VAL A 386 45.93 -5.04 -10.07
CA VAL A 386 46.80 -4.79 -8.90
C VAL A 386 46.03 -4.96 -7.60
N VAL A 387 44.82 -4.34 -7.51
CA VAL A 387 43.99 -4.44 -6.30
C VAL A 387 43.46 -5.86 -6.11
N GLY A 388 43.14 -6.59 -7.17
CA GLY A 388 42.80 -8.02 -7.10
C GLY A 388 43.93 -8.86 -6.47
N GLN A 389 45.18 -8.56 -6.83
CA GLN A 389 46.38 -9.21 -6.24
C GLN A 389 46.57 -8.82 -4.79
N LEU A 390 46.35 -7.53 -4.43
CA LEU A 390 46.35 -7.06 -3.04
C LEU A 390 45.33 -7.77 -2.18
N VAL A 391 44.08 -7.90 -2.67
CA VAL A 391 43.02 -8.63 -1.95
C VAL A 391 43.42 -10.10 -1.74
N ALA A 392 43.96 -10.77 -2.76
CA ALA A 392 44.41 -12.15 -2.62
C ALA A 392 45.55 -12.28 -1.59
N HIS A 393 46.51 -11.35 -1.57
CA HIS A 393 47.57 -11.29 -0.58
C HIS A 393 46.97 -11.07 0.84
N CYS A 394 46.10 -10.10 1.01
CA CYS A 394 45.45 -9.83 2.30
C CYS A 394 44.68 -11.06 2.83
N LEU A 395 43.99 -11.78 1.95
CA LEU A 395 43.31 -13.02 2.32
C LEU A 395 44.26 -14.10 2.80
N SER A 396 45.44 -14.24 2.17
CA SER A 396 46.43 -15.23 2.60
C SER A 396 47.08 -14.89 3.92
N GLU A 397 47.20 -13.60 4.26
CA GLU A 397 47.84 -13.09 5.50
C GLU A 397 46.80 -12.78 6.61
N ASN A 398 45.51 -12.98 6.34
CA ASN A 398 44.40 -12.61 7.23
C ASN A 398 44.45 -11.12 7.66
N LYS A 399 44.72 -10.24 6.68
CA LYS A 399 44.78 -8.78 6.81
C LYS A 399 43.66 -8.09 6.05
N ALA A 400 43.30 -6.87 6.45
CA ALA A 400 42.55 -5.93 5.62
C ALA A 400 43.51 -5.06 4.78
N LEU A 401 42.99 -4.34 3.76
CA LEU A 401 43.81 -3.43 2.93
C LEU A 401 44.49 -2.33 3.77
N LEU A 402 43.81 -1.85 4.81
CA LEU A 402 44.33 -0.81 5.71
C LEU A 402 45.36 -1.33 6.72
N ASP A 403 45.53 -2.64 6.85
CA ASP A 403 46.57 -3.24 7.73
C ASP A 403 47.92 -3.36 7.02
N LEU A 404 47.97 -3.13 5.71
CA LEU A 404 49.20 -3.17 4.94
C LEU A 404 50.02 -1.90 5.19
N SER A 405 51.35 -2.05 5.28
CA SER A 405 52.27 -0.92 5.27
C SER A 405 52.37 -0.31 3.86
N LEU A 406 52.85 0.94 3.77
CA LEU A 406 53.10 1.57 2.47
C LEU A 406 54.14 0.80 1.65
N GLU A 407 55.14 0.21 2.30
CA GLU A 407 56.15 -0.62 1.67
C GLU A 407 55.52 -1.88 1.05
N GLU A 408 54.60 -2.55 1.73
CA GLU A 408 53.86 -3.69 1.20
C GLU A 408 53.02 -3.27 -0.01
N LEU A 409 52.27 -2.15 0.08
CA LEU A 409 51.48 -1.63 -1.04
C LEU A 409 52.36 -1.33 -2.28
N ARG A 410 53.52 -0.71 -2.06
CA ARG A 410 54.46 -0.36 -3.15
C ARG A 410 55.10 -1.56 -3.82
N GLN A 411 55.14 -2.75 -3.19
CA GLN A 411 55.54 -3.98 -3.86
C GLN A 411 54.59 -4.37 -4.99
N PHE A 412 53.33 -4.01 -4.91
CA PHE A 412 52.32 -4.26 -5.95
C PHE A 412 52.28 -3.17 -7.03
N HIS A 413 52.45 -1.90 -6.61
CA HIS A 413 52.55 -0.78 -7.56
C HIS A 413 53.22 0.45 -6.93
N PRO A 414 54.18 1.08 -7.62
CA PRO A 414 54.93 2.22 -7.10
C PRO A 414 54.13 3.51 -6.94
N ALA A 415 52.95 3.62 -7.55
CA ALA A 415 52.08 4.78 -7.47
C ALA A 415 51.35 4.93 -6.11
N PHE A 416 51.46 3.98 -5.20
CA PHE A 416 50.93 4.13 -3.87
C PHE A 416 51.78 5.13 -3.05
N ASP A 417 51.11 6.11 -2.41
CA ASP A 417 51.72 7.04 -1.47
C ASP A 417 50.97 7.07 -0.14
N ALA A 418 51.47 7.78 0.84
CA ALA A 418 50.99 7.76 2.22
C ALA A 418 49.53 8.19 2.38
N ASP A 419 49.02 9.02 1.49
CA ASP A 419 47.63 9.48 1.48
C ASP A 419 46.61 8.38 1.13
N VAL A 420 47.05 7.25 0.57
CA VAL A 420 46.18 6.11 0.22
C VAL A 420 45.37 5.62 1.42
N PHE A 421 45.97 5.64 2.65
CA PHE A 421 45.26 5.20 3.86
C PHE A 421 44.07 6.10 4.22
N THR A 422 44.22 7.41 4.00
CA THR A 422 43.12 8.36 4.16
C THR A 422 42.07 8.16 3.06
N GLU A 423 42.54 7.98 1.82
CA GLU A 423 41.68 7.82 0.64
C GLU A 423 40.83 6.53 0.67
N MET A 424 41.31 5.46 1.31
CA MET A 424 40.62 4.18 1.48
C MET A 424 39.87 4.05 2.82
N SER A 425 39.87 5.09 3.69
CA SER A 425 39.04 5.05 4.91
C SER A 425 37.57 4.93 4.58
N MET A 426 36.76 4.27 5.42
CA MET A 426 35.32 4.09 5.15
C MET A 426 34.60 5.43 5.00
N GLU A 427 34.99 6.43 5.77
CA GLU A 427 34.50 7.80 5.67
C GLU A 427 34.77 8.40 4.29
N ALA A 428 36.02 8.34 3.84
CA ALA A 428 36.42 8.86 2.54
C ALA A 428 35.70 8.14 1.40
N CYS A 429 35.56 6.81 1.51
CA CYS A 429 34.83 6.00 0.52
C CYS A 429 33.39 6.45 0.34
N VAL A 430 32.70 6.81 1.44
CA VAL A 430 31.31 7.30 1.40
C VAL A 430 31.25 8.76 0.97
N GLU A 431 32.06 9.64 1.58
CA GLU A 431 32.01 11.08 1.36
C GLU A 431 32.35 11.52 -0.07
N LYS A 432 33.18 10.75 -0.77
CA LYS A 432 33.57 11.05 -2.15
C LYS A 432 32.49 10.74 -3.20
N ARG A 433 31.49 9.97 -2.85
CA ARG A 433 30.38 9.60 -3.75
C ARG A 433 29.31 10.69 -3.75
N ARG A 434 29.55 11.80 -4.46
CA ARG A 434 28.77 13.06 -4.41
C ARG A 434 27.88 13.31 -5.63
N ILE A 435 27.68 12.31 -6.49
CA ILE A 435 26.68 12.47 -7.56
C ILE A 435 25.27 12.43 -6.98
N PRO A 436 24.26 13.06 -7.59
CA PRO A 436 22.88 12.97 -7.13
C PRO A 436 22.43 11.52 -6.93
N GLY A 437 21.86 11.22 -5.77
CA GLY A 437 21.42 9.86 -5.41
C GLY A 437 22.51 8.95 -4.84
N ALA A 438 23.73 9.43 -4.63
CA ALA A 438 24.83 8.68 -4.04
C ALA A 438 24.86 8.78 -2.49
N PRO A 439 25.65 7.93 -1.80
CA PRO A 439 25.58 7.78 -0.34
C PRO A 439 26.30 8.88 0.47
N ALA A 440 26.95 9.87 -0.14
CA ALA A 440 27.58 10.94 0.63
C ALA A 440 26.53 11.64 1.53
N PRO A 441 26.88 11.93 2.82
CA PRO A 441 25.90 12.44 3.77
C PRO A 441 25.15 13.71 3.32
N ASP A 442 25.82 14.62 2.63
CA ASP A 442 25.20 15.83 2.07
C ASP A 442 24.23 15.52 0.90
N MET A 443 24.54 14.52 0.07
CA MET A 443 23.61 14.06 -0.99
C MET A 443 22.38 13.38 -0.39
N VAL A 444 22.57 12.60 0.64
CA VAL A 444 21.46 11.95 1.37
C VAL A 444 20.59 13.00 2.05
N ARG A 445 21.16 14.02 2.69
CA ARG A 445 20.39 15.14 3.26
C ARG A 445 19.57 15.89 2.21
N GLN A 446 20.12 16.10 1.00
CA GLN A 446 19.37 16.67 -0.12
C GLN A 446 18.22 15.77 -0.57
N ALA A 447 18.43 14.46 -0.64
CA ALA A 447 17.39 13.48 -0.98
C ALA A 447 16.27 13.44 0.07
N ILE A 448 16.61 13.54 1.36
CA ILE A 448 15.63 13.65 2.45
C ILE A 448 14.78 14.92 2.27
N ALA A 449 15.41 16.09 2.08
CA ALA A 449 14.68 17.34 1.89
C ALA A 449 13.76 17.31 0.64
N ALA A 450 14.21 16.69 -0.44
CA ALA A 450 13.39 16.50 -1.63
C ALA A 450 12.18 15.60 -1.38
N ALA A 451 12.34 14.52 -0.60
CA ALA A 451 11.24 13.63 -0.22
C ALA A 451 10.23 14.34 0.69
N GLU A 452 10.69 15.14 1.67
CA GLU A 452 9.82 15.94 2.54
C GLU A 452 8.99 16.94 1.74
N LYS A 453 9.62 17.62 0.76
CA LYS A 453 8.89 18.51 -0.14
C LYS A 453 7.82 17.79 -0.93
N GLN A 454 8.12 16.62 -1.47
CA GLN A 454 7.16 15.79 -2.21
C GLN A 454 6.01 15.28 -1.32
N LEU A 455 6.25 15.07 -0.02
CA LEU A 455 5.21 14.71 0.93
C LEU A 455 4.25 15.86 1.23
N ALA A 456 4.75 17.09 1.23
CA ALA A 456 3.95 18.27 1.47
C ALA A 456 3.04 18.68 0.27
N GLU A 457 3.30 18.13 -0.91
CA GLU A 457 2.50 18.27 -2.14
C GLU A 457 1.38 17.19 -2.20
#